data_f81f5615a8a1d235f9f258642cbc43bb
#
_entry.id   f81f5615a8a1d235f9f258642cbc43bb
#
_cell.length_a   1.000
_cell.length_b   1.000
_cell.length_c   1.000
_cell.angle_alpha   90.00
_cell.angle_beta   90.00
_cell.angle_gamma   90.00
#
_symmetry.space_group_name_H-M   'P 1'
#
loop_
_entity.id
_entity.type
_entity.pdbx_description
1 polymer ?
#
loop_
_entity_poly.entity_id
_entity_poly.type
_entity_poly.pdbx_seq_one_letter_code
_entity_poly.pdbx_strand_id
1 'polypeptide(L)'
;METEKNRFSQLLEQLMNLGEIKNAALAKALQYDVSYISKWVSGRMLPAEKNKRNVLKRIGQELVQLSSQTGKENLYENYQIWNDAELEEAIFDNLEAEYDFVQDTQRLYGSSIEPKTVFFAELSPAQYIAKMHHPVLRRVSQLHITAEMDLLALTHEYRLQIIQGNIRRDIHAFYPDVHFSLMVDLSPEKFDYTYDPIFLINMMSDMARIDFKLYKGAQAAGRLIFAVKDEFMISGMLMDVNRCMAVTVS
;
A
#
# COMPACT_ATOMS: atom_id res chain seq x y z
N MET A 1 20.48 -13.91 19.08
CA MET A 1 20.14 -13.16 17.86
C MET A 1 18.62 -13.14 17.77
N GLU A 2 18.01 -12.03 18.08
CA GLU A 2 16.59 -11.82 17.75
C GLU A 2 16.48 -11.84 16.23
N THR A 3 15.74 -12.77 15.69
CA THR A 3 15.38 -12.79 14.27
C THR A 3 14.50 -11.57 14.02
N GLU A 4 14.97 -10.66 13.20
CA GLU A 4 14.21 -9.50 12.79
C GLU A 4 12.89 -9.98 12.18
N LYS A 5 11.78 -9.50 12.73
CA LYS A 5 10.43 -9.92 12.28
C LYS A 5 10.17 -9.39 10.89
N ASN A 6 9.75 -10.27 10.00
CA ASN A 6 9.31 -9.84 8.67
C ASN A 6 8.00 -9.03 8.73
N ARG A 7 7.69 -8.32 7.67
CA ARG A 7 6.54 -7.39 7.60
C ARG A 7 5.20 -8.09 7.86
N PHE A 8 4.99 -9.28 7.31
CA PHE A 8 3.78 -10.07 7.58
C PHE A 8 3.62 -10.38 9.08
N SER A 9 4.71 -10.76 9.74
CA SER A 9 4.70 -11.09 11.17
C SER A 9 4.42 -9.86 12.04
N GLN A 10 5.00 -8.72 11.67
CA GLN A 10 4.77 -7.45 12.35
C GLN A 10 3.31 -7.04 12.25
N LEU A 11 2.74 -7.11 11.04
CA LEU A 11 1.32 -6.80 10.83
C LEU A 11 0.41 -7.75 11.61
N LEU A 12 0.65 -9.07 11.52
CA LEU A 12 -0.17 -10.06 12.24
C LEU A 12 -0.13 -9.82 13.76
N GLU A 13 1.05 -9.57 14.32
CA GLU A 13 1.19 -9.26 15.74
C GLU A 13 0.46 -7.95 16.12
N GLN A 14 0.59 -6.92 15.31
CA GLN A 14 -0.09 -5.65 15.53
C GLN A 14 -1.61 -5.83 15.55
N LEU A 15 -2.17 -6.54 14.58
CA LEU A 15 -3.61 -6.82 14.50
C LEU A 15 -4.10 -7.64 15.69
N MET A 16 -3.34 -8.66 16.10
CA MET A 16 -3.65 -9.45 17.29
C MET A 16 -3.62 -8.62 18.56
N ASN A 17 -2.66 -7.70 18.69
CA ASN A 17 -2.56 -6.80 19.85
C ASN A 17 -3.73 -5.80 19.88
N LEU A 18 -4.07 -5.20 18.73
CA LEU A 18 -5.23 -4.30 18.62
C LEU A 18 -6.53 -5.01 19.00
N GLY A 19 -6.73 -6.24 18.50
CA GLY A 19 -7.90 -7.06 18.81
C GLY A 19 -7.87 -7.72 20.19
N GLU A 20 -6.80 -7.58 20.97
CA GLU A 20 -6.57 -8.25 22.26
C GLU A 20 -6.61 -9.79 22.17
N ILE A 21 -6.11 -10.35 21.06
CA ILE A 21 -6.21 -11.77 20.72
C ILE A 21 -4.89 -12.49 21.07
N LYS A 22 -5.00 -13.59 21.79
CA LYS A 22 -3.86 -14.45 22.13
C LYS A 22 -3.62 -15.52 21.05
N ASN A 23 -2.35 -15.92 20.86
CA ASN A 23 -1.97 -16.97 19.92
C ASN A 23 -2.84 -18.25 20.05
N ALA A 24 -3.14 -18.66 21.27
CA ALA A 24 -3.95 -19.86 21.53
C ALA A 24 -5.41 -19.72 21.05
N ALA A 25 -6.00 -18.52 21.15
CA ALA A 25 -7.36 -18.26 20.68
C ALA A 25 -7.41 -18.33 19.15
N LEU A 26 -6.49 -17.65 18.47
CA LEU A 26 -6.43 -17.68 17.01
C LEU A 26 -6.10 -19.08 16.48
N ALA A 27 -5.19 -19.80 17.13
CA ALA A 27 -4.86 -21.19 16.77
C ALA A 27 -6.07 -22.10 16.84
N LYS A 28 -6.84 -22.02 17.92
CA LYS A 28 -8.07 -22.80 18.09
C LYS A 28 -9.11 -22.51 17.00
N ALA A 29 -9.34 -21.26 16.69
CA ALA A 29 -10.31 -20.83 15.69
C ALA A 29 -9.90 -21.27 14.27
N LEU A 30 -8.62 -21.15 13.94
CA LEU A 30 -8.08 -21.60 12.66
C LEU A 30 -7.89 -23.12 12.56
N GLN A 31 -8.03 -23.87 13.66
CA GLN A 31 -7.75 -25.29 13.77
C GLN A 31 -6.28 -25.66 13.47
N TYR A 32 -5.36 -24.80 13.93
CA TYR A 32 -3.91 -25.01 13.87
C TYR A 32 -3.36 -25.25 15.27
N ASP A 33 -2.21 -25.91 15.33
CA ASP A 33 -1.43 -25.95 16.58
C ASP A 33 -0.89 -24.56 16.91
N VAL A 34 -0.85 -24.20 18.19
CA VAL A 34 -0.37 -22.90 18.68
C VAL A 34 1.04 -22.59 18.20
N SER A 35 1.87 -23.62 18.01
CA SER A 35 3.23 -23.46 17.52
C SER A 35 3.31 -22.87 16.11
N TYR A 36 2.31 -23.11 15.24
CA TYR A 36 2.23 -22.50 13.91
C TYR A 36 1.97 -20.99 14.02
N ILE A 37 0.99 -20.60 14.82
CA ILE A 37 0.69 -19.18 15.02
C ILE A 37 1.89 -18.45 15.64
N SER A 38 2.52 -19.06 16.62
CA SER A 38 3.75 -18.51 17.24
C SER A 38 4.89 -18.34 16.24
N LYS A 39 5.04 -19.26 15.28
CA LYS A 39 6.04 -19.16 14.21
C LYS A 39 5.68 -18.06 13.20
N TRP A 40 4.40 -17.89 12.87
CA TRP A 40 3.94 -16.82 11.99
C TRP A 40 4.16 -15.45 12.63
N VAL A 41 3.76 -15.28 13.89
CA VAL A 41 3.94 -14.02 14.65
C VAL A 41 5.42 -13.70 14.91
N SER A 42 6.27 -14.72 15.09
CA SER A 42 7.72 -14.50 15.28
C SER A 42 8.51 -14.33 13.98
N GLY A 43 7.88 -14.46 12.81
CA GLY A 43 8.55 -14.34 11.51
C GLY A 43 9.40 -15.56 11.09
N ARG A 44 9.37 -16.63 11.87
CA ARG A 44 10.12 -17.86 11.55
C ARG A 44 9.52 -18.67 10.42
N MET A 45 8.25 -18.46 10.11
CA MET A 45 7.53 -19.20 9.07
C MET A 45 6.37 -18.35 8.57
N LEU A 46 6.06 -18.50 7.29
CA LEU A 46 4.82 -18.00 6.69
C LEU A 46 3.77 -19.12 6.59
N PRO A 47 2.47 -18.80 6.48
CA PRO A 47 1.47 -19.75 6.02
C PRO A 47 1.88 -20.41 4.71
N ALA A 48 1.54 -21.69 4.54
CA ALA A 48 1.92 -22.43 3.33
C ALA A 48 1.29 -21.82 2.07
N GLU A 49 2.09 -21.58 1.03
CA GLU A 49 1.67 -20.94 -0.23
C GLU A 49 0.45 -21.64 -0.86
N LYS A 50 0.44 -22.96 -0.82
CA LYS A 50 -0.66 -23.79 -1.34
C LYS A 50 -2.05 -23.41 -0.81
N ASN A 51 -2.13 -22.94 0.43
CA ASN A 51 -3.38 -22.59 1.11
C ASN A 51 -3.43 -21.09 1.49
N LYS A 52 -2.50 -20.28 0.99
CA LYS A 52 -2.32 -18.88 1.37
C LYS A 52 -3.62 -18.12 1.48
N ARG A 53 -4.33 -18.00 0.38
CA ARG A 53 -5.53 -17.17 0.31
C ARG A 53 -6.62 -17.59 1.30
N ASN A 54 -6.84 -18.89 1.44
CA ASN A 54 -7.84 -19.40 2.37
C ASN A 54 -7.45 -19.14 3.84
N VAL A 55 -6.18 -19.35 4.17
CA VAL A 55 -5.67 -19.14 5.54
C VAL A 55 -5.70 -17.64 5.89
N LEU A 56 -5.25 -16.77 5.00
CA LEU A 56 -5.24 -15.32 5.25
C LEU A 56 -6.65 -14.75 5.38
N LYS A 57 -7.58 -15.20 4.54
CA LYS A 57 -8.99 -14.81 4.64
C LYS A 57 -9.58 -15.22 5.98
N ARG A 58 -9.33 -16.46 6.41
CA ARG A 58 -9.78 -16.95 7.72
C ARG A 58 -9.12 -16.18 8.87
N ILE A 59 -7.85 -15.84 8.77
CA ILE A 59 -7.18 -15.00 9.77
C ILE A 59 -7.93 -13.66 9.90
N GLY A 60 -8.24 -12.98 8.79
CA GLY A 60 -9.00 -11.72 8.81
C GLY A 60 -10.34 -11.85 9.51
N GLN A 61 -11.11 -12.88 9.16
CA GLN A 61 -12.40 -13.18 9.78
C GLN A 61 -12.29 -13.45 11.29
N GLU A 62 -11.37 -14.32 11.68
CA GLU A 62 -11.20 -14.70 13.08
C GLU A 62 -10.65 -13.55 13.93
N LEU A 63 -9.82 -12.68 13.36
CA LEU A 63 -9.35 -11.47 14.06
C LEU A 63 -10.53 -10.56 14.43
N VAL A 64 -11.47 -10.34 13.52
CA VAL A 64 -12.65 -9.51 13.81
C VAL A 64 -13.61 -10.20 14.80
N GLN A 65 -13.82 -11.50 14.64
CA GLN A 65 -14.77 -12.25 15.47
C GLN A 65 -14.29 -12.54 16.89
N LEU A 66 -12.98 -12.76 17.06
CA LEU A 66 -12.38 -13.07 18.38
C LEU A 66 -12.01 -11.83 19.17
N SER A 67 -12.00 -10.64 18.55
CA SER A 67 -11.67 -9.39 19.22
C SER A 67 -12.64 -9.13 20.37
N SER A 68 -12.10 -8.64 21.49
CA SER A 68 -12.91 -8.06 22.55
C SER A 68 -13.71 -6.86 22.02
N GLN A 69 -14.69 -6.37 22.75
CA GLN A 69 -15.42 -5.15 22.34
C GLN A 69 -14.47 -3.98 22.13
N THR A 70 -13.56 -3.74 23.08
CA THR A 70 -12.54 -2.70 23.00
C THR A 70 -11.55 -2.98 21.83
N GLY A 71 -11.13 -4.23 21.67
CA GLY A 71 -10.25 -4.64 20.58
C GLY A 71 -10.87 -4.41 19.20
N LYS A 72 -12.17 -4.63 19.08
CA LYS A 72 -12.91 -4.37 17.85
C LYS A 72 -13.01 -2.89 17.53
N GLU A 73 -13.26 -2.07 18.54
CA GLU A 73 -13.25 -0.62 18.41
C GLU A 73 -11.87 -0.10 17.99
N ASN A 74 -10.80 -0.62 18.58
CA ASN A 74 -9.43 -0.31 18.16
C ASN A 74 -9.16 -0.68 16.69
N LEU A 75 -9.62 -1.85 16.23
CA LEU A 75 -9.50 -2.25 14.83
C LEU A 75 -10.30 -1.34 13.91
N TYR A 76 -11.53 -0.98 14.27
CA TYR A 76 -12.35 -0.03 13.51
C TYR A 76 -11.68 1.33 13.39
N GLU A 77 -11.16 1.87 14.50
CA GLU A 77 -10.46 3.15 14.51
C GLU A 77 -9.17 3.08 13.66
N ASN A 78 -8.40 2.00 13.79
CA ASN A 78 -7.16 1.83 13.04
C ASN A 78 -7.40 1.79 11.53
N TYR A 79 -8.48 1.12 11.09
CA TYR A 79 -8.84 1.00 9.68
C TYR A 79 -9.80 2.08 9.19
N GLN A 80 -10.37 2.88 10.09
CA GLN A 80 -11.45 3.83 9.79
C GLN A 80 -12.64 3.15 9.07
N ILE A 81 -12.92 1.91 9.42
CA ILE A 81 -14.00 1.08 8.88
C ILE A 81 -14.85 0.61 10.05
N TRP A 82 -16.17 0.80 9.97
CA TRP A 82 -17.14 0.45 11.03
C TRP A 82 -18.10 -0.66 10.61
N ASN A 83 -17.69 -1.49 9.66
CA ASN A 83 -18.45 -2.63 9.18
C ASN A 83 -17.56 -3.87 9.21
N ASP A 84 -18.02 -4.96 9.85
CA ASP A 84 -17.24 -6.19 10.02
C ASP A 84 -16.78 -6.77 8.68
N ALA A 85 -17.66 -6.87 7.70
CA ALA A 85 -17.35 -7.50 6.42
C ALA A 85 -16.30 -6.70 5.63
N GLU A 86 -16.38 -5.37 5.66
CA GLU A 86 -15.39 -4.49 5.03
C GLU A 86 -14.06 -4.53 5.78
N LEU A 87 -14.09 -4.61 7.11
CA LEU A 87 -12.90 -4.74 7.93
C LEU A 87 -12.19 -6.08 7.71
N GLU A 88 -12.93 -7.18 7.64
CA GLU A 88 -12.40 -8.52 7.32
C GLU A 88 -11.69 -8.53 5.96
N GLU A 89 -12.29 -7.90 4.95
CA GLU A 89 -11.71 -7.78 3.61
C GLU A 89 -10.45 -6.91 3.62
N ALA A 90 -10.48 -5.78 4.30
CA ALA A 90 -9.32 -4.89 4.42
C ALA A 90 -8.14 -5.56 5.16
N ILE A 91 -8.42 -6.30 6.23
CA ILE A 91 -7.39 -7.09 6.94
C ILE A 91 -6.83 -8.18 6.04
N PHE A 92 -7.69 -8.90 5.31
CA PHE A 92 -7.26 -9.91 4.36
C PHE A 92 -6.33 -9.34 3.29
N ASP A 93 -6.73 -8.23 2.65
CA ASP A 93 -5.94 -7.57 1.60
C ASP A 93 -4.56 -7.14 2.12
N ASN A 94 -4.51 -6.61 3.34
CA ASN A 94 -3.26 -6.21 3.97
C ASN A 94 -2.35 -7.41 4.27
N LEU A 95 -2.91 -8.47 4.83
CA LEU A 95 -2.16 -9.70 5.12
C LEU A 95 -1.64 -10.36 3.84
N GLU A 96 -2.46 -10.40 2.78
CA GLU A 96 -2.07 -10.97 1.49
C GLU A 96 -0.92 -10.18 0.87
N ALA A 97 -1.02 -8.88 0.89
CA ALA A 97 0.01 -8.00 0.35
C ALA A 97 1.36 -8.13 1.08
N GLU A 98 1.33 -8.21 2.43
CA GLU A 98 2.55 -8.39 3.20
C GLU A 98 3.15 -9.79 3.04
N TYR A 99 2.29 -10.78 2.92
CA TYR A 99 2.73 -12.14 2.60
C TYR A 99 3.47 -12.16 1.26
N ASP A 100 2.89 -11.56 0.22
CA ASP A 100 3.50 -11.55 -1.12
C ASP A 100 4.81 -10.77 -1.14
N PHE A 101 4.87 -9.64 -0.45
CA PHE A 101 6.11 -8.89 -0.30
C PHE A 101 7.22 -9.74 0.33
N VAL A 102 6.94 -10.45 1.42
CA VAL A 102 7.93 -11.31 2.10
C VAL A 102 8.34 -12.49 1.21
N GLN A 103 7.39 -13.11 0.51
CA GLN A 103 7.67 -14.22 -0.42
C GLN A 103 8.55 -13.76 -1.58
N ASP A 104 8.23 -12.65 -2.20
CA ASP A 104 8.98 -12.12 -3.34
C ASP A 104 10.40 -11.72 -2.91
N THR A 105 10.53 -11.10 -1.74
CA THR A 105 11.83 -10.77 -1.16
C THR A 105 12.66 -12.04 -0.90
N GLN A 106 12.06 -13.09 -0.34
CA GLN A 106 12.74 -14.36 -0.10
C GLN A 106 13.15 -15.10 -1.38
N ARG A 107 12.29 -15.07 -2.41
CA ARG A 107 12.59 -15.69 -3.73
C ARG A 107 13.74 -15.01 -4.44
N LEU A 108 13.84 -13.69 -4.31
CA LEU A 108 14.83 -12.89 -5.05
C LEU A 108 16.21 -12.88 -4.38
N TYR A 109 16.26 -12.89 -3.06
CA TYR A 109 17.50 -12.61 -2.32
C TYR A 109 17.96 -13.71 -1.38
N GLY A 110 17.17 -14.76 -1.16
CA GLY A 110 17.49 -15.75 -0.14
C GLY A 110 17.46 -15.14 1.28
N SER A 111 17.73 -15.94 2.30
CA SER A 111 17.57 -15.59 3.73
C SER A 111 18.64 -14.65 4.33
N SER A 112 19.46 -13.96 3.53
CA SER A 112 20.66 -13.29 4.02
C SER A 112 20.92 -11.86 3.53
N ILE A 113 19.93 -11.12 3.00
CA ILE A 113 20.16 -9.77 2.47
C ILE A 113 19.20 -8.76 3.08
N GLU A 114 19.76 -7.60 3.48
CA GLU A 114 19.03 -6.43 3.92
C GLU A 114 17.94 -5.99 2.91
N PRO A 115 16.78 -5.52 3.37
CA PRO A 115 15.61 -5.31 2.52
C PRO A 115 15.66 -4.01 1.71
N LYS A 116 16.63 -3.90 0.82
CA LYS A 116 16.57 -2.90 -0.25
C LYS A 116 16.39 -3.61 -1.57
N THR A 117 15.16 -3.87 -1.91
CA THR A 117 14.80 -4.50 -3.17
C THR A 117 14.78 -3.46 -4.27
N VAL A 118 15.64 -3.60 -5.25
CA VAL A 118 15.61 -2.78 -6.46
C VAL A 118 15.08 -3.64 -7.60
N PHE A 119 13.90 -3.27 -8.08
CA PHE A 119 13.28 -3.89 -9.23
C PHE A 119 13.38 -3.00 -10.45
N PHE A 120 13.77 -3.56 -11.57
CA PHE A 120 13.73 -2.91 -12.86
C PHE A 120 12.79 -3.68 -13.79
N ALA A 121 11.78 -3.02 -14.35
CA ALA A 121 10.79 -3.65 -15.19
C ALA A 121 10.26 -2.71 -16.26
N GLU A 122 9.88 -3.28 -17.41
CA GLU A 122 9.00 -2.61 -18.37
C GLU A 122 7.55 -2.85 -17.93
N LEU A 123 6.78 -1.78 -17.76
CA LEU A 123 5.41 -1.79 -17.29
C LEU A 123 4.52 -1.00 -18.24
N SER A 124 3.25 -1.34 -18.29
CA SER A 124 2.25 -0.39 -18.79
C SER A 124 2.01 0.74 -17.76
N PRO A 125 1.53 1.92 -18.19
CA PRO A 125 1.13 2.97 -17.24
C PRO A 125 0.12 2.49 -16.19
N ALA A 126 -0.82 1.63 -16.56
CA ALA A 126 -1.77 1.02 -15.62
C ALA A 126 -1.08 0.17 -14.55
N GLN A 127 -0.08 -0.63 -14.92
CA GLN A 127 0.71 -1.40 -13.96
C GLN A 127 1.58 -0.52 -13.07
N TYR A 128 2.10 0.60 -13.59
CA TYR A 128 2.81 1.59 -12.78
C TYR A 128 1.87 2.19 -11.72
N ILE A 129 0.68 2.64 -12.15
CA ILE A 129 -0.34 3.19 -11.25
C ILE A 129 -0.73 2.15 -10.19
N ALA A 130 -0.94 0.89 -10.58
CA ALA A 130 -1.25 -0.19 -9.64
C ALA A 130 -0.14 -0.39 -8.59
N LYS A 131 1.13 -0.21 -8.96
CA LYS A 131 2.25 -0.27 -8.01
C LYS A 131 2.32 0.92 -7.04
N MET A 132 1.74 2.07 -7.40
CA MET A 132 1.60 3.20 -6.47
C MET A 132 0.64 2.87 -5.32
N HIS A 133 -0.30 1.94 -5.53
CA HIS A 133 -1.20 1.43 -4.49
C HIS A 133 -0.51 0.39 -3.59
N HIS A 134 0.71 0.69 -3.17
CA HIS A 134 1.47 -0.22 -2.33
C HIS A 134 0.76 -0.41 -0.98
N PRO A 135 0.70 -1.65 -0.47
CA PRO A 135 0.04 -1.96 0.80
C PRO A 135 0.53 -1.15 2.01
N VAL A 136 1.77 -0.66 1.94
CA VAL A 136 2.33 0.23 2.95
C VAL A 136 1.47 1.48 3.19
N LEU A 137 0.77 1.95 2.16
CA LEU A 137 -0.15 3.09 2.28
C LEU A 137 -1.30 2.83 3.28
N ARG A 138 -1.54 1.59 3.65
CA ARG A 138 -2.61 1.19 4.58
C ARG A 138 -2.13 0.93 6.02
N ARG A 139 -0.84 1.10 6.32
CA ARG A 139 -0.24 0.65 7.59
C ARG A 139 0.47 1.72 8.40
N VAL A 140 0.76 2.83 7.80
CA VAL A 140 1.57 3.87 8.43
C VAL A 140 0.65 4.96 8.98
N SER A 141 0.80 5.32 10.25
CA SER A 141 -0.04 6.34 10.91
C SER A 141 0.20 7.76 10.39
N GLN A 142 1.36 7.99 9.79
CA GLN A 142 1.72 9.24 9.13
C GLN A 142 2.34 8.93 7.77
N LEU A 143 1.75 9.46 6.71
CA LEU A 143 2.25 9.29 5.35
C LEU A 143 2.86 10.58 4.82
N HIS A 144 4.13 10.53 4.48
CA HIS A 144 4.79 11.59 3.73
C HIS A 144 5.04 11.12 2.30
N ILE A 145 4.18 11.56 1.39
CA ILE A 145 4.24 11.21 -0.02
C ILE A 145 4.86 12.37 -0.79
N THR A 146 5.83 12.08 -1.63
CA THR A 146 6.39 13.03 -2.60
C THR A 146 6.28 12.43 -3.98
N ALA A 147 5.71 13.17 -4.91
CA ALA A 147 5.58 12.75 -6.29
C ALA A 147 6.03 13.86 -7.25
N GLU A 148 6.69 13.43 -8.32
CA GLU A 148 6.98 14.22 -9.50
C GLU A 148 6.44 13.46 -10.69
N MET A 149 5.39 13.96 -11.30
CA MET A 149 4.69 13.22 -12.35
C MET A 149 4.39 14.11 -13.54
N ASP A 150 4.83 13.66 -14.72
CA ASP A 150 4.38 14.25 -15.99
C ASP A 150 2.96 13.77 -16.30
N LEU A 151 1.98 14.26 -15.51
CA LEU A 151 0.58 13.87 -15.65
C LEU A 151 0.02 14.26 -17.02
N LEU A 152 0.56 15.28 -17.65
CA LEU A 152 0.10 15.77 -18.95
C LEU A 152 0.57 14.87 -20.10
N ALA A 153 1.64 14.11 -19.89
CA ALA A 153 2.10 13.09 -20.84
C ALA A 153 1.27 11.79 -20.79
N LEU A 154 0.47 11.60 -19.71
CA LEU A 154 -0.45 10.48 -19.58
C LEU A 154 -1.74 10.73 -20.37
N THR A 155 -2.34 9.64 -20.88
CA THR A 155 -3.68 9.73 -21.47
C THR A 155 -4.71 10.18 -20.45
N HIS A 156 -5.82 10.73 -20.90
CA HIS A 156 -6.90 11.16 -20.01
C HIS A 156 -7.40 10.02 -19.11
N GLU A 157 -7.49 8.81 -19.65
CA GLU A 157 -7.89 7.62 -18.89
C GLU A 157 -6.94 7.34 -17.70
N TYR A 158 -5.63 7.36 -17.91
CA TYR A 158 -4.67 7.14 -16.83
C TYR A 158 -4.65 8.28 -15.81
N ARG A 159 -4.84 9.53 -16.26
CA ARG A 159 -5.01 10.67 -15.34
C ARG A 159 -6.22 10.46 -14.42
N LEU A 160 -7.35 10.03 -14.97
CA LEU A 160 -8.54 9.72 -14.18
C LEU A 160 -8.31 8.57 -13.20
N GLN A 161 -7.58 7.52 -13.60
CA GLN A 161 -7.23 6.41 -12.70
C GLN A 161 -6.39 6.87 -11.51
N ILE A 162 -5.46 7.83 -11.69
CA ILE A 162 -4.67 8.39 -10.60
C ILE A 162 -5.56 9.17 -9.62
N ILE A 163 -6.54 9.93 -10.12
CA ILE A 163 -7.41 10.78 -9.29
C ILE A 163 -8.54 10.00 -8.65
N GLN A 164 -9.26 9.21 -9.45
CA GLN A 164 -10.44 8.47 -9.01
C GLN A 164 -10.10 7.13 -8.40
N GLY A 165 -8.85 6.71 -8.60
CA GLY A 165 -8.37 5.41 -8.17
C GLY A 165 -8.25 5.29 -6.66
N ASN A 166 -7.84 4.11 -6.27
CA ASN A 166 -7.72 3.67 -4.90
C ASN A 166 -6.79 4.53 -4.03
N ILE A 167 -5.89 5.37 -4.60
CA ILE A 167 -5.06 6.30 -3.81
C ILE A 167 -5.96 7.16 -2.93
N ARG A 168 -7.03 7.73 -3.49
CA ARG A 168 -8.00 8.50 -2.71
C ARG A 168 -8.66 7.64 -1.65
N ARG A 169 -9.17 6.47 -2.02
CA ARG A 169 -9.85 5.55 -1.11
C ARG A 169 -8.90 5.01 -0.05
N ASP A 170 -7.71 4.59 -0.46
CA ASP A 170 -6.70 4.03 0.42
C ASP A 170 -6.13 5.10 1.38
N ILE A 171 -5.83 6.30 0.87
CA ILE A 171 -5.30 7.39 1.68
C ILE A 171 -6.37 7.94 2.63
N HIS A 172 -7.60 8.14 2.19
CA HIS A 172 -8.65 8.74 3.03
C HIS A 172 -9.29 7.79 4.03
N ALA A 173 -9.34 6.50 3.74
CA ALA A 173 -9.98 5.53 4.62
C ALA A 173 -9.14 5.18 5.85
N PHE A 174 -7.81 5.28 5.76
CA PHE A 174 -6.93 4.67 6.74
C PHE A 174 -5.97 5.63 7.47
N TYR A 175 -5.82 6.89 7.03
CA TYR A 175 -4.78 7.77 7.58
C TYR A 175 -5.28 9.20 7.79
N PRO A 176 -5.37 9.64 9.06
CA PRO A 176 -5.74 11.03 9.37
C PRO A 176 -4.60 12.02 9.07
N ASP A 177 -3.34 11.56 8.99
CA ASP A 177 -2.17 12.43 8.87
C ASP A 177 -1.38 12.11 7.60
N VAL A 178 -1.90 12.61 6.47
CA VAL A 178 -1.26 12.42 5.15
C VAL A 178 -0.76 13.76 4.62
N HIS A 179 0.55 13.83 4.38
CA HIS A 179 1.21 14.92 3.67
C HIS A 179 1.55 14.47 2.25
N PHE A 180 0.93 15.05 1.25
CA PHE A 180 1.19 14.72 -0.15
C PHE A 180 1.68 15.94 -0.92
N SER A 181 2.92 15.88 -1.37
CA SER A 181 3.55 16.90 -2.21
C SER A 181 3.68 16.40 -3.64
N LEU A 182 3.05 17.09 -4.58
CA LEU A 182 3.08 16.76 -6.01
C LEU A 182 3.69 17.90 -6.80
N MET A 183 4.68 17.61 -7.63
CA MET A 183 5.23 18.56 -8.60
C MET A 183 4.71 18.23 -10.01
N VAL A 184 4.23 19.25 -10.71
CA VAL A 184 3.69 19.16 -12.07
C VAL A 184 4.33 20.22 -12.96
N ASP A 185 4.65 19.86 -14.19
CA ASP A 185 5.06 20.83 -15.22
C ASP A 185 3.81 21.43 -15.88
N LEU A 186 3.63 22.72 -15.68
CA LEU A 186 2.55 23.52 -16.25
C LEU A 186 3.04 24.42 -17.39
N SER A 187 4.06 24.01 -18.14
CA SER A 187 4.56 24.78 -19.25
C SER A 187 3.50 24.90 -20.36
N PRO A 188 3.37 26.09 -21.00
CA PRO A 188 2.33 26.35 -22.00
C PRO A 188 2.34 25.38 -23.18
N GLU A 189 3.48 24.80 -23.48
CA GLU A 189 3.67 23.87 -24.60
C GLU A 189 3.01 22.50 -24.34
N LYS A 190 2.80 22.15 -23.07
CA LYS A 190 2.25 20.87 -22.65
C LYS A 190 0.83 20.98 -22.09
N PHE A 191 0.41 22.16 -21.69
CA PHE A 191 -0.81 22.39 -20.94
C PHE A 191 -1.99 22.69 -21.86
N ASP A 192 -2.99 21.82 -21.86
CA ASP A 192 -4.27 22.08 -22.53
C ASP A 192 -5.15 22.93 -21.63
N TYR A 193 -5.21 24.23 -21.89
CA TYR A 193 -5.97 25.21 -21.12
C TYR A 193 -7.50 24.95 -21.09
N THR A 194 -7.99 24.01 -21.87
CA THR A 194 -9.41 23.65 -21.87
C THR A 194 -9.72 22.61 -20.80
N TYR A 195 -8.88 21.56 -20.69
CA TYR A 195 -9.17 20.39 -19.88
C TYR A 195 -8.27 20.28 -18.64
N ASP A 196 -7.03 20.69 -18.73
CA ASP A 196 -6.06 20.51 -17.65
C ASP A 196 -6.34 21.35 -16.39
N PRO A 197 -6.89 22.59 -16.47
CA PRO A 197 -7.34 23.32 -15.28
C PRO A 197 -8.45 22.59 -14.52
N ILE A 198 -9.42 22.03 -15.23
CA ILE A 198 -10.53 21.29 -14.63
C ILE A 198 -9.99 20.04 -13.93
N PHE A 199 -9.07 19.35 -14.57
CA PHE A 199 -8.38 18.18 -13.99
C PHE A 199 -7.67 18.53 -12.69
N LEU A 200 -6.86 19.60 -12.67
CA LEU A 200 -6.12 20.04 -11.48
C LEU A 200 -7.04 20.48 -10.35
N ILE A 201 -8.11 21.22 -10.67
CA ILE A 201 -9.11 21.65 -9.67
C ILE A 201 -9.81 20.44 -9.04
N ASN A 202 -10.22 19.48 -9.86
CA ASN A 202 -10.85 18.26 -9.37
C ASN A 202 -9.89 17.46 -8.46
N MET A 203 -8.63 17.32 -8.88
CA MET A 203 -7.60 16.66 -8.08
C MET A 203 -7.40 17.37 -6.72
N MET A 204 -7.28 18.70 -6.72
CA MET A 204 -7.13 19.46 -5.48
C MET A 204 -8.36 19.35 -4.58
N SER A 205 -9.56 19.35 -5.16
CA SER A 205 -10.81 19.16 -4.41
C SER A 205 -10.90 17.77 -3.80
N ASP A 206 -10.50 16.75 -4.55
CA ASP A 206 -10.50 15.37 -4.09
C ASP A 206 -9.47 15.14 -2.98
N MET A 207 -8.37 15.89 -2.99
CA MET A 207 -7.31 15.85 -1.97
C MET A 207 -7.50 16.84 -0.80
N ALA A 208 -8.65 17.54 -0.74
CA ALA A 208 -8.89 18.57 0.27
C ALA A 208 -8.92 18.11 1.73
N ARG A 209 -9.00 16.79 1.96
CA ARG A 209 -9.00 16.20 3.32
C ARG A 209 -7.62 15.86 3.86
N ILE A 210 -6.57 16.03 3.05
CA ILE A 210 -5.18 15.77 3.42
C ILE A 210 -4.35 17.05 3.26
N ASP A 211 -3.16 17.10 3.84
CA ASP A 211 -2.20 18.21 3.57
C ASP A 211 -1.59 18.02 2.18
N PHE A 212 -2.34 18.46 1.16
CA PHE A 212 -1.94 18.36 -0.24
C PHE A 212 -1.29 19.66 -0.72
N LYS A 213 -0.08 19.53 -1.26
CA LYS A 213 0.68 20.66 -1.84
C LYS A 213 1.00 20.38 -3.30
N LEU A 214 0.57 21.29 -4.15
CA LEU A 214 0.89 21.27 -5.57
C LEU A 214 2.02 22.27 -5.87
N TYR A 215 3.09 21.76 -6.44
CA TYR A 215 4.24 22.55 -6.86
C TYR A 215 4.31 22.64 -8.38
N LYS A 216 4.57 23.85 -8.88
CA LYS A 216 4.95 24.05 -10.28
C LYS A 216 6.46 23.88 -10.41
N GLY A 217 6.89 23.01 -11.32
CA GLY A 217 8.31 22.82 -11.63
C GLY A 217 8.50 22.31 -13.05
N ALA A 218 9.65 22.59 -13.62
CA ALA A 218 10.08 21.97 -14.87
C ALA A 218 10.51 20.52 -14.56
N GLN A 219 10.01 19.57 -15.31
CA GLN A 219 10.36 18.16 -15.16
C GLN A 219 10.75 17.55 -16.51
N ALA A 220 11.50 16.46 -16.48
CA ALA A 220 11.79 15.70 -17.67
C ALA A 220 10.51 15.08 -18.24
N ALA A 221 10.33 15.21 -19.56
CA ALA A 221 9.17 14.66 -20.24
C ALA A 221 9.01 13.15 -19.95
N GLY A 222 7.80 12.74 -19.61
CA GLY A 222 7.47 11.34 -19.31
C GLY A 222 7.97 10.84 -17.95
N ARG A 223 8.53 11.68 -17.09
CA ARG A 223 8.98 11.25 -15.75
C ARG A 223 7.80 10.99 -14.82
N LEU A 224 7.86 9.88 -14.11
CA LEU A 224 6.91 9.47 -13.11
C LEU A 224 7.68 9.02 -11.87
N ILE A 225 7.63 9.79 -10.78
CA ILE A 225 8.22 9.43 -9.50
C ILE A 225 7.14 9.50 -8.43
N PHE A 226 7.05 8.46 -7.63
CA PHE A 226 6.19 8.40 -6.46
C PHE A 226 6.98 7.77 -5.32
N ALA A 227 7.12 8.48 -4.23
CA ALA A 227 7.88 8.04 -3.06
C ALA A 227 7.09 8.22 -1.79
N VAL A 228 7.14 7.23 -0.93
CA VAL A 228 6.65 7.27 0.45
C VAL A 228 7.87 7.21 1.36
N LYS A 229 8.02 8.25 2.17
CA LYS A 229 9.20 8.42 3.02
C LYS A 229 9.44 7.17 3.87
N ASP A 230 10.69 6.71 3.89
CA ASP A 230 11.20 5.57 4.66
C ASP A 230 10.59 4.20 4.30
N GLU A 231 9.71 4.14 3.27
CA GLU A 231 8.97 2.93 2.92
C GLU A 231 9.29 2.42 1.52
N PHE A 232 8.94 3.17 0.49
CA PHE A 232 9.22 2.75 -0.87
C PHE A 232 9.28 3.93 -1.85
N MET A 233 9.90 3.70 -3.00
CA MET A 233 9.87 4.59 -4.13
C MET A 233 9.67 3.81 -5.42
N ILE A 234 8.81 4.31 -6.29
CA ILE A 234 8.77 3.89 -7.69
C ILE A 234 9.13 5.07 -8.57
N SER A 235 10.16 4.89 -9.40
CA SER A 235 10.60 5.87 -10.38
C SER A 235 10.43 5.28 -11.76
N GLY A 236 9.75 5.97 -12.65
CA GLY A 236 9.49 5.52 -14.00
C GLY A 236 9.72 6.62 -15.03
N MET A 237 9.80 6.19 -16.28
CA MET A 237 9.82 7.04 -17.44
C MET A 237 8.94 6.43 -18.53
N LEU A 238 7.99 7.20 -19.02
CA LEU A 238 7.18 6.81 -20.16
C LEU A 238 8.06 6.72 -21.40
N MET A 239 8.06 5.57 -22.04
CA MET A 239 8.72 5.36 -23.34
C MET A 239 7.78 5.76 -24.47
N ASP A 240 6.50 5.48 -24.29
CA ASP A 240 5.38 5.88 -25.13
C ASP A 240 4.08 5.81 -24.30
N VAL A 241 2.93 5.99 -24.94
CA VAL A 241 1.61 5.96 -24.28
C VAL A 241 1.26 4.64 -23.61
N ASN A 242 1.95 3.55 -23.96
CA ASN A 242 1.63 2.20 -23.48
C ASN A 242 2.75 1.55 -22.67
N ARG A 243 3.96 2.13 -22.65
CA ARG A 243 5.14 1.54 -22.01
C ARG A 243 5.85 2.51 -21.11
N CYS A 244 6.21 2.02 -19.95
CA CYS A 244 6.97 2.72 -18.93
C CYS A 244 8.12 1.83 -18.45
N MET A 245 9.32 2.35 -18.43
CA MET A 245 10.43 1.72 -17.71
C MET A 245 10.40 2.19 -16.27
N ALA A 246 10.36 1.25 -15.32
CA ALA A 246 10.24 1.58 -13.91
C ALA A 246 11.28 0.87 -13.04
N VAL A 247 11.73 1.59 -12.03
CA VAL A 247 12.57 1.08 -10.94
C VAL A 247 11.78 1.25 -9.65
N THR A 248 11.61 0.16 -8.91
CA THR A 248 11.01 0.17 -7.58
C THR A 248 12.10 -0.10 -6.55
N VAL A 249 12.11 0.68 -5.49
CA VAL A 249 13.01 0.52 -4.33
C VAL A 249 12.13 0.47 -3.08
N SER A 250 12.27 -0.58 -2.30
CA SER A 250 11.54 -0.77 -1.04
C SER A 250 12.45 -1.31 0.04
#